data_d8d7e755879f2683906ea462d5046947
#
_entry.id   d8d7e755879f2683906ea462d5046947
#
_cell.length_a   1.000
_cell.length_b   1.000
_cell.length_c   1.000
_cell.angle_alpha   90.00
_cell.angle_beta   90.00
_cell.angle_gamma   90.00
#
_symmetry.space_group_name_H-M   'P 1'
#
loop_
_entity.id
_entity.type
_entity.pdbx_description
1 polymer ?
#
loop_
_entity_poly.entity_id
_entity_poly.type
_entity_poly.pdbx_seq_one_letter_code
_entity_poly.pdbx_strand_id
1 'polypeptide(L)'
;LDYFNRFISRFPDVKELANAPEDEVLKYWQGLGYYSRARNLHEAAKVICDRFGSIFPSGYKDVRGLKGIGDYTAAAIVSFAWNQPYAVVDGNVYRVLSRLFAISEPIDSTRGKKIFKELAQEILYLRQPGLYNQAIMELGALQCIPQNPDCPGCPLSGFCLAFQHNNAQDYPVKQKKTKTVERYLNYIQILFKGCTWIHKRSGKDIWKGLYEFPLIETEEATGIEKLLAHEELQQWLGKGQNDLTIKGFPEIKHVLSHQTIHASFYQIHLQKPGNLPGSFLMIKEEDLDNYAFSRLTEKFLENASRDAGACLLYT
;
A
#
# COMPACT_ATOMS: atom_id res chain seq x y z
N LEU A 1 10.77 4.86 11.43
CA LEU A 1 10.85 4.21 12.75
C LEU A 1 9.55 4.36 13.54
N ASP A 2 8.86 5.50 13.49
CA ASP A 2 7.66 5.78 14.31
C ASP A 2 6.52 4.77 14.09
N TYR A 3 6.22 4.44 12.84
CA TYR A 3 5.21 3.42 12.52
C TYR A 3 5.58 2.05 13.09
N PHE A 4 6.85 1.65 12.97
CA PHE A 4 7.33 0.38 13.52
C PHE A 4 7.19 0.36 15.04
N ASN A 5 7.70 1.39 15.72
CA ASN A 5 7.64 1.49 17.17
C ASN A 5 6.19 1.46 17.69
N ARG A 6 5.29 2.22 17.05
CA ARG A 6 3.87 2.24 17.38
C ARG A 6 3.23 0.86 17.22
N PHE A 7 3.55 0.16 16.12
CA PHE A 7 2.97 -1.15 15.82
C PHE A 7 3.44 -2.21 16.82
N ILE A 8 4.76 -2.31 17.08
CA ILE A 8 5.30 -3.30 18.02
C ILE A 8 4.95 -3.00 19.49
N SER A 9 4.75 -1.72 19.85
CA SER A 9 4.27 -1.36 21.19
C SER A 9 2.85 -1.88 21.45
N ARG A 10 1.99 -1.89 20.42
CA ARG A 10 0.62 -2.41 20.54
C ARG A 10 0.56 -3.93 20.37
N PHE A 11 1.37 -4.48 19.47
CA PHE A 11 1.42 -5.90 19.14
C PHE A 11 2.83 -6.45 19.41
N PRO A 12 3.23 -6.62 20.68
CA PRO A 12 4.60 -7.00 21.03
C PRO A 12 4.95 -8.42 20.63
N ASP A 13 3.95 -9.27 20.42
CA ASP A 13 4.14 -10.64 20.00
C ASP A 13 3.05 -11.11 19.01
N VAL A 14 3.23 -12.32 18.50
CA VAL A 14 2.33 -12.90 17.49
C VAL A 14 0.94 -13.19 18.03
N LYS A 15 0.79 -13.47 19.34
CA LYS A 15 -0.51 -13.76 19.97
C LYS A 15 -1.35 -12.50 20.08
N GLU A 16 -0.75 -11.41 20.55
CA GLU A 16 -1.41 -10.10 20.63
C GLU A 16 -1.89 -9.66 19.23
N LEU A 17 -1.03 -9.83 18.21
CA LEU A 17 -1.42 -9.53 16.84
C LEU A 17 -2.56 -10.44 16.33
N ALA A 18 -2.46 -11.75 16.59
CA ALA A 18 -3.46 -12.72 16.09
C ALA A 18 -4.85 -12.50 16.71
N ASN A 19 -4.90 -12.12 18.00
CA ASN A 19 -6.15 -11.93 18.75
C ASN A 19 -6.79 -10.55 18.53
N ALA A 20 -6.06 -9.59 17.98
CA ALA A 20 -6.58 -8.25 17.76
C ALA A 20 -7.70 -8.24 16.70
N PRO A 21 -8.69 -7.33 16.77
CA PRO A 21 -9.60 -7.07 15.68
C PRO A 21 -8.86 -6.56 14.43
N GLU A 22 -9.29 -6.98 13.23
CA GLU A 22 -8.67 -6.52 11.98
C GLU A 22 -8.67 -4.99 11.85
N ASP A 23 -9.73 -4.33 12.31
CA ASP A 23 -9.85 -2.87 12.27
C ASP A 23 -8.76 -2.18 13.09
N GLU A 24 -8.43 -2.73 14.25
CA GLU A 24 -7.34 -2.22 15.09
C GLU A 24 -5.99 -2.40 14.40
N VAL A 25 -5.73 -3.57 13.81
CA VAL A 25 -4.50 -3.82 13.05
C VAL A 25 -4.36 -2.84 11.89
N LEU A 26 -5.45 -2.61 11.14
CA LEU A 26 -5.47 -1.64 10.03
C LEU A 26 -5.28 -0.20 10.53
N LYS A 27 -5.83 0.16 11.69
CA LYS A 27 -5.63 1.48 12.31
C LYS A 27 -4.17 1.73 12.68
N TYR A 28 -3.50 0.77 13.29
CA TYR A 28 -2.07 0.87 13.60
C TYR A 28 -1.17 0.85 12.35
N TRP A 29 -1.66 0.29 11.23
CA TRP A 29 -0.97 0.29 9.93
C TRP A 29 -1.23 1.54 9.10
N GLN A 30 -2.16 2.38 9.52
CA GLN A 30 -2.59 3.56 8.78
C GLN A 30 -1.40 4.47 8.44
N GLY A 31 -1.36 4.96 7.17
CA GLY A 31 -0.26 5.77 6.64
C GLY A 31 0.86 5.00 5.93
N LEU A 32 1.07 3.71 6.20
CA LEU A 32 2.10 2.88 5.53
C LEU A 32 1.74 2.46 4.10
N GLY A 33 0.46 2.49 3.74
CA GLY A 33 -0.04 2.01 2.45
C GLY A 33 0.05 0.50 2.28
N TYR A 34 -0.37 0.00 1.10
CA TYR A 34 -0.40 -1.43 0.79
C TYR A 34 -1.04 -2.27 1.90
N TYR A 35 -2.24 -1.90 2.32
CA TYR A 35 -2.96 -2.47 3.46
C TYR A 35 -3.23 -3.98 3.37
N SER A 36 -3.13 -4.56 2.16
CA SER A 36 -3.12 -6.01 2.00
C SER A 36 -1.98 -6.69 2.78
N ARG A 37 -0.85 -5.99 3.00
CA ARG A 37 0.25 -6.50 3.83
C ARG A 37 -0.18 -6.64 5.29
N ALA A 38 -0.88 -5.64 5.83
CA ALA A 38 -1.39 -5.69 7.21
C ALA A 38 -2.37 -6.85 7.39
N ARG A 39 -3.34 -7.00 6.48
CA ARG A 39 -4.28 -8.12 6.53
C ARG A 39 -3.60 -9.47 6.40
N ASN A 40 -2.65 -9.59 5.47
CA ASN A 40 -1.89 -10.83 5.29
C ASN A 40 -1.01 -11.13 6.52
N LEU A 41 -0.39 -10.11 7.13
CA LEU A 41 0.38 -10.25 8.37
C LEU A 41 -0.51 -10.74 9.51
N HIS A 42 -1.70 -10.16 9.66
CA HIS A 42 -2.69 -10.57 10.67
C HIS A 42 -3.14 -12.03 10.46
N GLU A 43 -3.48 -12.42 9.22
CA GLU A 43 -3.84 -13.81 8.90
C GLU A 43 -2.66 -14.77 9.11
N ALA A 44 -1.43 -14.36 8.77
CA ALA A 44 -0.24 -15.16 9.05
C ALA A 44 -0.02 -15.35 10.55
N ALA A 45 -0.25 -14.31 11.37
CA ALA A 45 -0.16 -14.41 12.83
C ALA A 45 -1.15 -15.44 13.40
N LYS A 46 -2.40 -15.46 12.92
CA LYS A 46 -3.40 -16.48 13.31
C LYS A 46 -2.92 -17.89 12.96
N VAL A 47 -2.43 -18.10 11.74
CA VAL A 47 -1.89 -19.40 11.30
C VAL A 47 -0.69 -19.83 12.15
N ILE A 48 0.19 -18.87 12.54
CA ILE A 48 1.34 -19.18 13.41
C ILE A 48 0.87 -19.60 14.79
N CYS A 49 -0.15 -18.97 15.35
CA CYS A 49 -0.71 -19.39 16.64
C CYS A 49 -1.35 -20.77 16.56
N ASP A 50 -2.16 -21.01 15.54
CA ASP A 50 -2.95 -22.23 15.41
C ASP A 50 -2.11 -23.46 15.05
N ARG A 51 -1.16 -23.30 14.12
CA ARG A 51 -0.42 -24.44 13.55
C ARG A 51 0.99 -24.63 14.12
N PHE A 52 1.59 -23.57 14.63
CA PHE A 52 2.99 -23.58 15.08
C PHE A 52 3.14 -23.20 16.57
N GLY A 53 2.05 -23.25 17.34
CA GLY A 53 2.07 -23.01 18.77
C GLY A 53 2.60 -21.61 19.16
N SER A 54 2.34 -20.60 18.31
CA SER A 54 2.84 -19.23 18.46
C SER A 54 4.37 -19.07 18.33
N ILE A 55 5.03 -20.05 17.71
CA ILE A 55 6.46 -19.98 17.39
C ILE A 55 6.58 -19.78 15.87
N PHE A 56 7.31 -18.74 15.47
CA PHE A 56 7.49 -18.47 14.04
C PHE A 56 8.26 -19.64 13.37
N PRO A 57 7.74 -20.25 12.29
CA PRO A 57 8.40 -21.38 11.63
C PRO A 57 9.72 -20.96 10.98
N SER A 58 10.75 -21.78 11.12
CA SER A 58 12.06 -21.55 10.50
C SER A 58 12.20 -22.16 9.11
N GLY A 59 11.40 -23.20 8.78
CA GLY A 59 11.48 -23.89 7.50
C GLY A 59 10.98 -23.06 6.32
N TYR A 60 11.73 -23.01 5.21
CA TYR A 60 11.35 -22.25 4.01
C TYR A 60 9.93 -22.58 3.51
N LYS A 61 9.56 -23.88 3.47
CA LYS A 61 8.23 -24.30 2.99
C LYS A 61 7.11 -23.79 3.89
N ASP A 62 7.30 -23.82 5.19
CA ASP A 62 6.31 -23.37 6.17
C ASP A 62 6.16 -21.84 6.10
N VAL A 63 7.28 -21.12 6.07
CA VAL A 63 7.29 -19.66 5.92
C VAL A 63 6.63 -19.25 4.59
N ARG A 64 6.94 -19.93 3.49
CA ARG A 64 6.35 -19.69 2.17
C ARG A 64 4.84 -19.98 2.12
N GLY A 65 4.37 -20.89 2.97
CA GLY A 65 2.95 -21.24 3.12
C GLY A 65 2.12 -20.18 3.87
N LEU A 66 2.74 -19.23 4.56
CA LEU A 66 2.03 -18.16 5.26
C LEU A 66 1.40 -17.16 4.28
N LYS A 67 0.27 -16.60 4.68
CA LYS A 67 -0.49 -15.67 3.84
C LYS A 67 0.32 -14.44 3.47
N GLY A 68 0.36 -14.12 2.18
CA GLY A 68 1.08 -12.94 1.66
C GLY A 68 2.58 -13.10 1.51
N ILE A 69 3.15 -14.26 1.86
CA ILE A 69 4.57 -14.53 1.71
C ILE A 69 4.83 -15.24 0.37
N GLY A 70 5.54 -14.55 -0.51
CA GLY A 70 6.05 -15.08 -1.79
C GLY A 70 7.45 -15.68 -1.65
N ASP A 71 7.98 -16.24 -2.75
CA ASP A 71 9.32 -16.85 -2.79
C ASP A 71 10.41 -15.88 -2.30
N TYR A 72 10.36 -14.62 -2.78
CA TYR A 72 11.27 -13.56 -2.35
C TYR A 72 11.22 -13.33 -0.83
N THR A 73 10.01 -13.09 -0.29
CA THR A 73 9.85 -12.79 1.14
C THR A 73 10.24 -13.99 2.01
N ALA A 74 9.90 -15.22 1.59
CA ALA A 74 10.31 -16.42 2.31
C ALA A 74 11.84 -16.57 2.34
N ALA A 75 12.51 -16.41 1.19
CA ALA A 75 13.97 -16.47 1.11
C ALA A 75 14.63 -15.40 1.99
N ALA A 76 14.11 -14.16 1.98
CA ALA A 76 14.61 -13.08 2.81
C ALA A 76 14.48 -13.43 4.31
N ILE A 77 13.29 -13.84 4.76
CA ILE A 77 13.05 -14.19 6.16
C ILE A 77 14.00 -15.29 6.61
N VAL A 78 14.06 -16.42 5.89
CA VAL A 78 14.84 -17.56 6.36
C VAL A 78 16.35 -17.36 6.24
N SER A 79 16.82 -16.56 5.27
CA SER A 79 18.24 -16.24 5.15
C SER A 79 18.69 -15.21 6.18
N PHE A 80 17.88 -14.19 6.45
CA PHE A 80 18.24 -13.15 7.42
C PHE A 80 18.13 -13.62 8.87
N ALA A 81 17.06 -14.36 9.21
CA ALA A 81 16.84 -14.79 10.58
C ALA A 81 17.61 -16.06 10.96
N TRP A 82 17.79 -16.98 10.02
CA TRP A 82 18.39 -18.30 10.31
C TRP A 82 19.56 -18.68 9.40
N ASN A 83 20.05 -17.74 8.60
CA ASN A 83 21.17 -17.91 7.69
C ASN A 83 21.00 -19.13 6.75
N GLN A 84 19.75 -19.41 6.34
CA GLN A 84 19.48 -20.53 5.43
C GLN A 84 19.88 -20.18 3.99
N PRO A 85 20.32 -21.18 3.18
CA PRO A 85 20.92 -20.95 1.88
C PRO A 85 19.88 -20.75 0.76
N TYR A 86 19.07 -19.71 0.89
CA TYR A 86 18.10 -19.29 -0.11
C TYR A 86 18.44 -17.92 -0.64
N ALA A 87 18.60 -17.83 -1.96
CA ALA A 87 18.88 -16.57 -2.64
C ALA A 87 17.64 -15.68 -2.71
N VAL A 88 17.85 -14.39 -2.48
CA VAL A 88 16.84 -13.35 -2.60
C VAL A 88 16.91 -12.71 -3.98
N VAL A 89 15.78 -12.57 -4.68
CA VAL A 89 15.70 -11.89 -5.97
C VAL A 89 14.57 -10.87 -5.95
N ASP A 90 14.91 -9.64 -5.65
CA ASP A 90 14.01 -8.47 -5.71
C ASP A 90 14.28 -7.63 -6.97
N GLY A 91 13.61 -6.49 -7.11
CA GLY A 91 13.83 -5.56 -8.22
C GLY A 91 15.25 -5.03 -8.32
N ASN A 92 15.95 -4.87 -7.19
CA ASN A 92 17.34 -4.45 -7.14
C ASN A 92 18.26 -5.57 -7.62
N VAL A 93 18.07 -6.77 -7.12
CA VAL A 93 18.84 -7.95 -7.49
C VAL A 93 18.65 -8.30 -8.96
N TYR A 94 17.42 -8.24 -9.50
CA TYR A 94 17.20 -8.38 -10.95
C TYR A 94 18.04 -7.39 -11.75
N ARG A 95 18.10 -6.13 -11.34
CA ARG A 95 18.89 -5.10 -12.03
C ARG A 95 20.41 -5.35 -11.93
N VAL A 96 20.90 -5.70 -10.75
CA VAL A 96 22.32 -6.02 -10.55
C VAL A 96 22.71 -7.21 -11.41
N LEU A 97 21.98 -8.32 -11.33
CA LEU A 97 22.33 -9.53 -12.07
C LEU A 97 22.21 -9.35 -13.59
N SER A 98 21.14 -8.68 -14.06
CA SER A 98 21.00 -8.43 -15.49
C SER A 98 22.13 -7.57 -16.06
N ARG A 99 22.63 -6.58 -15.31
CA ARG A 99 23.77 -5.77 -15.71
C ARG A 99 25.10 -6.51 -15.60
N LEU A 100 25.31 -7.19 -14.47
CA LEU A 100 26.55 -7.91 -14.20
C LEU A 100 26.85 -8.97 -15.27
N PHE A 101 25.82 -9.72 -15.67
CA PHE A 101 25.92 -10.84 -16.61
C PHE A 101 25.36 -10.52 -18.02
N ALA A 102 25.02 -9.27 -18.30
CA ALA A 102 24.41 -8.80 -19.56
C ALA A 102 23.21 -9.66 -20.01
N ILE A 103 22.31 -10.05 -19.06
CA ILE A 103 21.17 -10.90 -19.36
C ILE A 103 20.04 -10.08 -19.98
N SER A 104 19.73 -10.35 -21.25
CA SER A 104 18.66 -9.68 -22.00
C SER A 104 17.28 -10.33 -21.87
N GLU A 105 17.18 -11.49 -21.22
CA GLU A 105 15.88 -12.10 -20.98
C GLU A 105 15.03 -11.20 -20.07
N PRO A 106 13.77 -10.89 -20.45
CA PRO A 106 12.91 -10.00 -19.68
C PRO A 106 12.65 -10.53 -18.26
N ILE A 107 12.88 -9.70 -17.24
CA ILE A 107 12.74 -10.09 -15.82
C ILE A 107 11.29 -10.43 -15.40
N ASP A 108 10.30 -9.96 -16.15
CA ASP A 108 8.88 -10.19 -15.91
C ASP A 108 8.31 -11.37 -16.72
N SER A 109 9.13 -12.01 -17.59
CA SER A 109 8.79 -13.27 -18.26
C SER A 109 8.89 -14.46 -17.31
N THR A 110 8.17 -15.55 -17.59
CA THR A 110 8.28 -16.81 -16.82
C THR A 110 9.70 -17.38 -16.91
N ARG A 111 10.30 -17.32 -18.11
CA ARG A 111 11.66 -17.80 -18.37
C ARG A 111 12.68 -16.94 -17.63
N GLY A 112 12.55 -15.62 -17.69
CA GLY A 112 13.45 -14.68 -16.98
C GLY A 112 13.42 -14.93 -15.47
N LYS A 113 12.25 -15.04 -14.86
CA LYS A 113 12.14 -15.35 -13.42
C LYS A 113 12.88 -16.63 -13.04
N LYS A 114 12.81 -17.69 -13.88
CA LYS A 114 13.53 -18.94 -13.64
C LYS A 114 15.03 -18.74 -13.75
N ILE A 115 15.53 -18.12 -14.84
CA ILE A 115 16.96 -17.86 -15.07
C ILE A 115 17.57 -17.08 -13.91
N PHE A 116 16.96 -15.96 -13.52
CA PHE A 116 17.48 -15.13 -12.45
C PHE A 116 17.45 -15.81 -11.09
N LYS A 117 16.43 -16.62 -10.82
CA LYS A 117 16.34 -17.40 -9.58
C LYS A 117 17.45 -18.46 -9.50
N GLU A 118 17.69 -19.19 -10.59
CA GLU A 118 18.72 -20.22 -10.67
C GLU A 118 20.10 -19.58 -10.55
N LEU A 119 20.38 -18.52 -11.29
CA LEU A 119 21.65 -17.77 -11.23
C LEU A 119 21.90 -17.22 -9.82
N ALA A 120 20.93 -16.56 -9.21
CA ALA A 120 21.09 -16.01 -7.86
C ALA A 120 21.40 -17.11 -6.84
N GLN A 121 20.79 -18.29 -7.00
CA GLN A 121 21.02 -19.42 -6.11
C GLN A 121 22.43 -20.04 -6.34
N GLU A 122 22.89 -20.06 -7.56
CA GLU A 122 24.22 -20.60 -7.94
C GLU A 122 25.37 -19.74 -7.36
N ILE A 123 25.23 -18.41 -7.41
CA ILE A 123 26.27 -17.50 -6.92
C ILE A 123 26.15 -17.15 -5.45
N LEU A 124 25.16 -17.72 -4.74
CA LEU A 124 24.93 -17.45 -3.33
C LEU A 124 26.13 -17.89 -2.46
N TYR A 125 26.61 -16.97 -1.61
CA TYR A 125 27.69 -17.31 -0.66
C TYR A 125 27.13 -18.14 0.50
N LEU A 126 27.31 -19.46 0.42
CA LEU A 126 26.68 -20.43 1.33
C LEU A 126 27.14 -20.34 2.79
N ARG A 127 28.29 -19.73 3.08
CA ARG A 127 28.75 -19.55 4.48
C ARG A 127 27.97 -18.46 5.21
N GLN A 128 27.53 -17.42 4.50
CA GLN A 128 26.81 -16.28 5.06
C GLN A 128 25.70 -15.81 4.09
N PRO A 129 24.69 -16.65 3.80
CA PRO A 129 23.65 -16.32 2.83
C PRO A 129 22.87 -15.05 3.19
N GLY A 130 22.57 -14.83 4.46
CA GLY A 130 21.86 -13.62 4.91
C GLY A 130 22.63 -12.34 4.62
N LEU A 131 23.93 -12.31 4.95
CA LEU A 131 24.79 -11.17 4.67
C LEU A 131 24.97 -10.94 3.17
N TYR A 132 25.16 -12.02 2.38
CA TYR A 132 25.26 -11.93 0.93
C TYR A 132 23.99 -11.34 0.31
N ASN A 133 22.83 -11.82 0.71
CA ASN A 133 21.55 -11.30 0.23
C ASN A 133 21.35 -9.81 0.57
N GLN A 134 21.73 -9.39 1.77
CA GLN A 134 21.70 -7.97 2.13
C GLN A 134 22.66 -7.15 1.27
N ALA A 135 23.88 -7.61 1.10
CA ALA A 135 24.91 -6.91 0.33
C ALA A 135 24.48 -6.69 -1.13
N ILE A 136 23.96 -7.72 -1.81
CA ILE A 136 23.53 -7.58 -3.21
C ILE A 136 22.29 -6.68 -3.35
N MET A 137 21.36 -6.72 -2.39
CA MET A 137 20.19 -5.83 -2.36
C MET A 137 20.62 -4.37 -2.16
N GLU A 138 21.52 -4.10 -1.21
CA GLU A 138 22.06 -2.75 -0.95
C GLU A 138 22.90 -2.22 -2.11
N LEU A 139 23.73 -3.07 -2.71
CA LEU A 139 24.45 -2.70 -3.93
C LEU A 139 23.49 -2.22 -5.03
N GLY A 140 22.37 -2.92 -5.19
CA GLY A 140 21.32 -2.51 -6.13
C GLY A 140 20.61 -1.21 -5.72
N ALA A 141 20.39 -0.99 -4.43
CA ALA A 141 19.70 0.19 -3.94
C ALA A 141 20.55 1.46 -3.94
N LEU A 142 21.85 1.34 -3.64
CA LEU A 142 22.73 2.48 -3.38
C LEU A 142 23.71 2.76 -4.54
N GLN A 143 24.26 1.73 -5.14
CA GLN A 143 25.32 1.84 -6.17
C GLN A 143 24.79 1.58 -7.58
N CYS A 144 24.18 0.43 -7.80
CA CYS A 144 23.63 0.04 -9.10
C CYS A 144 22.21 0.57 -9.28
N ILE A 145 22.01 1.87 -9.12
CA ILE A 145 20.69 2.53 -9.19
C ILE A 145 20.06 2.47 -10.59
N PRO A 146 18.73 2.67 -10.72
CA PRO A 146 18.04 2.53 -12.01
C PRO A 146 18.57 3.44 -13.11
N GLN A 147 18.78 4.72 -12.80
CA GLN A 147 19.22 5.73 -13.75
C GLN A 147 20.58 6.27 -13.35
N ASN A 148 21.47 6.42 -14.32
CA ASN A 148 22.81 6.99 -14.16
C ASN A 148 23.61 6.41 -12.97
N PRO A 149 23.80 5.07 -12.87
CA PRO A 149 24.63 4.48 -11.83
C PRO A 149 26.10 4.93 -12.00
N ASP A 150 26.78 5.14 -10.87
CA ASP A 150 28.23 5.38 -10.88
C ASP A 150 28.98 4.06 -11.12
N CYS A 151 29.03 3.64 -12.39
CA CYS A 151 29.71 2.40 -12.78
C CYS A 151 31.23 2.42 -12.56
N PRO A 152 31.96 3.53 -12.81
CA PRO A 152 33.39 3.58 -12.50
C PRO A 152 33.73 3.37 -11.02
N GLY A 153 32.90 3.92 -10.10
CA GLY A 153 33.05 3.75 -8.65
C GLY A 153 32.48 2.44 -8.10
N CYS A 154 31.89 1.58 -8.94
CA CYS A 154 31.29 0.33 -8.50
C CYS A 154 32.33 -0.75 -8.19
N PRO A 155 32.26 -1.45 -7.03
CA PRO A 155 33.18 -2.53 -6.69
C PRO A 155 33.15 -3.72 -7.67
N LEU A 156 32.09 -3.85 -8.46
CA LEU A 156 31.93 -4.90 -9.47
C LEU A 156 32.27 -4.43 -10.90
N SER A 157 32.78 -3.21 -11.09
CA SER A 157 33.05 -2.63 -12.42
C SER A 157 33.93 -3.52 -13.31
N GLY A 158 34.96 -4.15 -12.74
CA GLY A 158 35.87 -5.04 -13.48
C GLY A 158 35.23 -6.34 -13.99
N PHE A 159 34.08 -6.74 -13.42
CA PHE A 159 33.36 -7.97 -13.79
C PHE A 159 32.02 -7.70 -14.50
N CYS A 160 31.58 -6.43 -14.56
CA CYS A 160 30.26 -6.07 -15.05
C CYS A 160 30.25 -5.98 -16.60
N LEU A 161 29.63 -6.96 -17.24
CA LEU A 161 29.55 -7.01 -18.71
C LEU A 161 28.78 -5.82 -19.30
N ALA A 162 27.70 -5.37 -18.68
CA ALA A 162 26.94 -4.22 -19.15
C ALA A 162 27.78 -2.91 -19.06
N PHE A 163 28.65 -2.78 -18.08
CA PHE A 163 29.59 -1.64 -18.01
C PHE A 163 30.66 -1.71 -19.09
N GLN A 164 31.25 -2.89 -19.29
CA GLN A 164 32.27 -3.10 -20.35
C GLN A 164 31.68 -2.84 -21.75
N HIS A 165 30.41 -3.15 -21.96
CA HIS A 165 29.72 -2.90 -23.23
C HIS A 165 29.08 -1.51 -23.33
N ASN A 166 29.24 -0.63 -22.33
CA ASN A 166 28.61 0.69 -22.27
C ASN A 166 27.09 0.70 -22.44
N ASN A 167 26.41 -0.35 -22.00
CA ASN A 167 24.95 -0.52 -22.15
C ASN A 167 24.19 -0.82 -20.84
N ALA A 168 24.71 -0.37 -19.71
CA ALA A 168 24.08 -0.59 -18.41
C ALA A 168 22.64 -0.07 -18.32
N GLN A 169 22.27 0.95 -19.09
CA GLN A 169 20.92 1.52 -19.10
C GLN A 169 19.89 0.61 -19.80
N ASP A 170 20.34 -0.30 -20.66
CA ASP A 170 19.43 -1.23 -21.37
C ASP A 170 18.90 -2.34 -20.44
N TYR A 171 19.48 -2.47 -19.25
CA TYR A 171 19.13 -3.49 -18.26
C TYR A 171 18.51 -2.92 -17.00
N PRO A 172 17.50 -3.63 -16.40
CA PRO A 172 16.94 -4.90 -16.85
C PRO A 172 15.90 -4.72 -17.97
N VAL A 173 15.79 -5.69 -18.87
CA VAL A 173 14.75 -5.74 -19.91
C VAL A 173 13.39 -6.11 -19.28
N LYS A 174 12.32 -5.50 -19.76
CA LYS A 174 10.92 -5.79 -19.37
C LYS A 174 10.05 -5.95 -20.61
N GLN A 175 9.17 -6.94 -20.60
CA GLN A 175 8.19 -7.16 -21.67
C GLN A 175 6.96 -6.26 -21.54
N LYS A 176 6.48 -6.06 -20.30
CA LYS A 176 5.20 -5.43 -20.03
C LYS A 176 5.36 -3.96 -19.69
N LYS A 177 4.64 -3.11 -20.42
CA LYS A 177 4.37 -1.75 -19.99
C LYS A 177 3.10 -1.78 -19.12
N THR A 178 3.18 -1.29 -17.90
CA THR A 178 2.01 -1.14 -17.03
C THR A 178 1.10 -0.07 -17.63
N LYS A 179 -0.13 -0.47 -18.01
CA LYS A 179 -1.16 0.50 -18.37
C LYS A 179 -1.73 1.08 -17.08
N THR A 180 -1.76 2.39 -16.97
CA THR A 180 -2.43 3.10 -15.88
C THR A 180 -3.89 3.36 -16.25
N VAL A 181 -4.78 3.24 -15.27
CA VAL A 181 -6.21 3.56 -15.38
C VAL A 181 -6.47 4.83 -14.59
N GLU A 182 -7.17 5.80 -15.17
CA GLU A 182 -7.64 6.98 -14.43
C GLU A 182 -8.98 6.63 -13.76
N ARG A 183 -9.14 7.04 -12.50
CA ARG A 183 -10.36 6.84 -11.70
C ARG A 183 -10.76 8.15 -11.04
N TYR A 184 -12.05 8.46 -11.04
CA TYR A 184 -12.59 9.70 -10.49
C TYR A 184 -13.51 9.36 -9.30
N LEU A 185 -13.03 9.63 -8.10
CA LEU A 185 -13.69 9.30 -6.85
C LEU A 185 -14.24 10.56 -6.20
N ASN A 186 -15.55 10.65 -6.04
CA ASN A 186 -16.22 11.80 -5.44
C ASN A 186 -16.72 11.40 -4.05
N TYR A 187 -16.00 11.79 -3.02
CA TYR A 187 -16.32 11.53 -1.62
C TYR A 187 -17.22 12.62 -1.05
N ILE A 188 -18.29 12.22 -0.39
CA ILE A 188 -19.27 13.13 0.19
C ILE A 188 -19.30 12.91 1.71
N GLN A 189 -18.71 13.82 2.47
CA GLN A 189 -18.87 13.87 3.91
C GLN A 189 -20.23 14.51 4.23
N ILE A 190 -21.23 13.70 4.53
CA ILE A 190 -22.54 14.14 4.92
C ILE A 190 -22.52 14.45 6.42
N LEU A 191 -22.91 15.66 6.81
CA LEU A 191 -22.83 16.17 8.17
C LEU A 191 -24.21 16.48 8.71
N PHE A 192 -24.51 15.98 9.92
CA PHE A 192 -25.76 16.27 10.63
C PHE A 192 -25.52 16.29 12.14
N LYS A 193 -25.70 17.45 12.77
CA LYS A 193 -25.59 17.64 14.24
C LYS A 193 -24.30 17.05 14.85
N GLY A 194 -23.13 17.32 14.24
CA GLY A 194 -21.84 16.83 14.70
C GLY A 194 -21.59 15.35 14.44
N CYS A 195 -22.42 14.70 13.63
CA CYS A 195 -22.26 13.34 13.17
C CYS A 195 -22.00 13.29 11.65
N THR A 196 -21.35 12.21 11.21
CA THR A 196 -21.13 11.90 9.79
C THR A 196 -21.37 10.41 9.53
N TRP A 197 -21.45 10.05 8.25
CA TRP A 197 -21.61 8.64 7.85
C TRP A 197 -20.34 8.15 7.18
N ILE A 198 -19.94 6.95 7.58
CA ILE A 198 -18.82 6.22 7.00
C ILE A 198 -19.24 4.79 6.70
N HIS A 199 -18.56 4.12 5.78
CA HIS A 199 -18.75 2.69 5.58
C HIS A 199 -17.42 1.97 5.38
N LYS A 200 -17.38 0.66 5.68
CA LYS A 200 -16.21 -0.18 5.51
C LYS A 200 -16.16 -0.78 4.11
N ARG A 201 -15.10 -0.54 3.37
CA ARG A 201 -14.88 -1.12 2.03
C ARG A 201 -14.74 -2.63 2.10
N SER A 202 -15.67 -3.37 1.50
CA SER A 202 -15.70 -4.84 1.49
C SER A 202 -15.27 -5.46 0.17
N GLY A 203 -15.28 -4.70 -0.94
CA GLY A 203 -15.00 -5.15 -2.29
C GLY A 203 -13.55 -5.64 -2.50
N LYS A 204 -13.31 -6.27 -3.66
CA LYS A 204 -11.96 -6.70 -4.10
C LYS A 204 -11.18 -5.54 -4.75
N ASP A 205 -11.24 -4.36 -4.17
CA ASP A 205 -10.59 -3.14 -4.66
C ASP A 205 -9.48 -2.70 -3.70
N ILE A 206 -8.78 -1.62 -4.08
CA ILE A 206 -7.84 -0.95 -3.18
C ILE A 206 -8.54 -0.55 -1.88
N TRP A 207 -7.73 -0.45 -0.82
CA TRP A 207 -8.20 -0.01 0.50
C TRP A 207 -9.30 -0.87 1.14
N LYS A 208 -9.46 -2.13 0.68
CA LYS A 208 -10.36 -3.08 1.33
C LYS A 208 -10.12 -3.12 2.84
N GLY A 209 -11.20 -3.08 3.61
CA GLY A 209 -11.17 -3.11 5.07
C GLY A 209 -10.97 -1.73 5.71
N LEU A 210 -10.63 -0.68 4.95
CA LEU A 210 -10.62 0.70 5.44
C LEU A 210 -12.02 1.30 5.40
N TYR A 211 -12.20 2.34 6.20
CA TYR A 211 -13.41 3.15 6.16
C TYR A 211 -13.29 4.29 5.16
N GLU A 212 -14.41 4.71 4.64
CA GLU A 212 -14.52 5.86 3.73
C GLU A 212 -15.85 6.57 3.91
N PHE A 213 -15.92 7.82 3.46
CA PHE A 213 -17.18 8.54 3.32
C PHE A 213 -18.01 7.98 2.16
N PRO A 214 -19.32 8.26 2.09
CA PRO A 214 -20.13 8.00 0.91
C PRO A 214 -19.39 8.39 -0.36
N LEU A 215 -19.33 7.48 -1.34
CA LEU A 215 -18.51 7.59 -2.54
C LEU A 215 -19.34 7.37 -3.80
N ILE A 216 -19.22 8.29 -4.75
CA ILE A 216 -19.71 8.14 -6.11
C ILE A 216 -18.51 8.10 -7.05
N GLU A 217 -18.27 6.98 -7.71
CA GLU A 217 -17.24 6.86 -8.74
C GLU A 217 -17.83 7.23 -10.10
N THR A 218 -17.14 8.08 -10.86
CA THR A 218 -17.56 8.54 -12.17
C THR A 218 -16.51 8.20 -13.24
N GLU A 219 -16.90 8.20 -14.51
CA GLU A 219 -15.98 7.92 -15.62
C GLU A 219 -15.05 9.11 -15.94
N GLU A 220 -15.47 10.32 -15.56
CA GLU A 220 -14.74 11.57 -15.78
C GLU A 220 -14.84 12.51 -14.59
N ALA A 221 -14.03 13.56 -14.57
CA ALA A 221 -14.10 14.62 -13.58
C ALA A 221 -15.51 15.24 -13.55
N THR A 222 -16.14 15.22 -12.39
CA THR A 222 -17.55 15.60 -12.23
C THR A 222 -17.71 16.65 -11.14
N GLY A 223 -18.35 17.78 -11.46
CA GLY A 223 -18.66 18.84 -10.51
C GLY A 223 -19.85 18.52 -9.61
N ILE A 224 -19.97 19.30 -8.53
CA ILE A 224 -21.01 19.07 -7.50
C ILE A 224 -22.44 19.16 -8.05
N GLU A 225 -22.70 20.03 -9.06
CA GLU A 225 -24.03 20.16 -9.63
C GLU A 225 -24.52 18.85 -10.29
N LYS A 226 -23.63 18.16 -11.04
CA LYS A 226 -23.94 16.86 -11.62
C LYS A 226 -24.08 15.78 -10.56
N LEU A 227 -23.25 15.83 -9.51
CA LEU A 227 -23.33 14.87 -8.37
C LEU A 227 -24.65 15.02 -7.61
N LEU A 228 -25.11 16.24 -7.37
CA LEU A 228 -26.42 16.49 -6.73
C LEU A 228 -27.60 15.91 -7.54
N ALA A 229 -27.46 15.74 -8.85
CA ALA A 229 -28.46 15.09 -9.68
C ALA A 229 -28.34 13.55 -9.68
N HIS A 230 -27.28 12.97 -9.07
CA HIS A 230 -27.07 11.54 -9.02
C HIS A 230 -28.06 10.87 -8.07
N GLU A 231 -28.69 9.79 -8.52
CA GLU A 231 -29.77 9.10 -7.79
C GLU A 231 -29.34 8.66 -6.39
N GLU A 232 -28.14 8.08 -6.27
CA GLU A 232 -27.64 7.64 -4.96
C GLU A 232 -27.48 8.80 -3.99
N LEU A 233 -26.93 9.94 -4.45
CA LEU A 233 -26.76 11.10 -3.57
C LEU A 233 -28.12 11.66 -3.13
N GLN A 234 -29.08 11.74 -4.03
CA GLN A 234 -30.44 12.17 -3.70
C GLN A 234 -31.10 11.24 -2.69
N GLN A 235 -30.90 9.92 -2.81
CA GLN A 235 -31.37 8.95 -1.82
C GLN A 235 -30.71 9.18 -0.46
N TRP A 236 -29.37 9.37 -0.42
CA TRP A 236 -28.62 9.60 0.82
C TRP A 236 -29.02 10.89 1.53
N LEU A 237 -29.22 11.96 0.76
CA LEU A 237 -29.66 13.24 1.33
C LEU A 237 -31.08 13.16 1.91
N GLY A 238 -31.95 12.35 1.32
CA GLY A 238 -33.35 12.22 1.72
C GLY A 238 -34.24 13.36 1.23
N LYS A 239 -35.53 13.21 1.41
CA LYS A 239 -36.54 14.21 0.98
C LYS A 239 -36.62 15.40 1.92
N GLY A 240 -36.90 16.60 1.38
CA GLY A 240 -37.20 17.81 2.15
C GLY A 240 -35.99 18.51 2.75
N GLN A 241 -34.83 18.39 2.14
CA GLN A 241 -33.65 19.21 2.36
C GLN A 241 -33.77 20.46 1.49
N ASN A 242 -34.17 21.59 2.06
CA ASN A 242 -34.44 22.80 1.26
C ASN A 242 -33.23 23.72 1.13
N ASP A 243 -32.33 23.71 2.12
CA ASP A 243 -31.14 24.59 2.15
C ASP A 243 -29.90 23.75 2.51
N LEU A 244 -29.22 23.24 1.49
CA LEU A 244 -27.97 22.51 1.68
C LEU A 244 -26.79 23.48 1.70
N THR A 245 -26.02 23.44 2.77
CA THR A 245 -24.70 24.10 2.76
C THR A 245 -23.68 23.12 2.24
N ILE A 246 -23.05 23.45 1.11
CA ILE A 246 -22.09 22.59 0.42
C ILE A 246 -20.74 23.29 0.37
N LYS A 247 -19.70 22.58 0.80
CA LYS A 247 -18.32 23.04 0.69
C LYS A 247 -17.52 22.03 -0.13
N GLY A 248 -16.93 22.46 -1.24
CA GLY A 248 -15.99 21.67 -2.03
C GLY A 248 -14.54 21.92 -1.60
N PHE A 249 -13.70 20.92 -1.77
CA PHE A 249 -12.26 20.99 -1.49
C PHE A 249 -11.45 20.76 -2.77
N PRO A 250 -10.19 21.22 -2.83
CA PRO A 250 -9.32 20.96 -3.96
C PRO A 250 -9.17 19.45 -4.23
N GLU A 251 -9.14 19.08 -5.51
CA GLU A 251 -8.89 17.71 -5.93
C GLU A 251 -7.56 17.19 -5.36
N ILE A 252 -7.56 15.97 -4.87
CA ILE A 252 -6.36 15.26 -4.42
C ILE A 252 -6.02 14.18 -5.43
N LYS A 253 -4.93 14.37 -6.16
CA LYS A 253 -4.40 13.35 -7.08
C LYS A 253 -3.54 12.34 -6.32
N HIS A 254 -3.83 11.04 -6.53
CA HIS A 254 -3.09 9.93 -5.91
C HIS A 254 -2.65 8.93 -6.97
N VAL A 255 -1.33 8.87 -7.20
CA VAL A 255 -0.73 8.03 -8.25
C VAL A 255 -0.28 6.71 -7.65
N LEU A 256 -0.79 5.61 -8.20
CA LEU A 256 -0.39 4.24 -7.88
C LEU A 256 0.26 3.60 -9.11
N SER A 257 0.92 2.45 -8.94
CA SER A 257 1.65 1.79 -10.03
C SER A 257 0.79 1.40 -11.24
N HIS A 258 -0.52 1.19 -11.04
CA HIS A 258 -1.45 0.71 -12.08
C HIS A 258 -2.69 1.58 -12.25
N GLN A 259 -2.83 2.64 -11.45
CA GLN A 259 -3.94 3.59 -11.56
C GLN A 259 -3.60 4.96 -11.00
N THR A 260 -4.21 5.98 -11.56
CA THR A 260 -4.22 7.34 -11.03
C THR A 260 -5.62 7.64 -10.52
N ILE A 261 -5.71 8.13 -9.30
CA ILE A 261 -6.99 8.48 -8.67
C ILE A 261 -7.08 10.00 -8.58
N HIS A 262 -8.16 10.53 -9.12
CA HIS A 262 -8.61 11.90 -8.96
C HIS A 262 -9.72 11.91 -7.92
N ALA A 263 -9.44 12.42 -6.73
CA ALA A 263 -10.40 12.42 -5.64
C ALA A 263 -10.88 13.83 -5.32
N SER A 264 -12.17 14.03 -5.50
CA SER A 264 -12.89 15.23 -5.09
C SER A 264 -13.59 14.97 -3.76
N PHE A 265 -13.55 15.95 -2.87
CA PHE A 265 -14.21 15.87 -1.56
C PHE A 265 -15.20 17.01 -1.41
N TYR A 266 -16.37 16.66 -0.88
CA TYR A 266 -17.44 17.62 -0.61
C TYR A 266 -17.96 17.39 0.80
N GLN A 267 -18.19 18.48 1.55
CA GLN A 267 -18.95 18.47 2.79
C GLN A 267 -20.36 18.97 2.51
N ILE A 268 -21.37 18.24 2.96
CA ILE A 268 -22.79 18.60 2.81
C ILE A 268 -23.42 18.60 4.19
N HIS A 269 -23.84 19.77 4.66
CA HIS A 269 -24.54 19.94 5.94
C HIS A 269 -26.05 19.77 5.76
N LEU A 270 -26.62 18.84 6.50
CA LEU A 270 -28.05 18.54 6.46
C LEU A 270 -28.81 19.21 7.61
N GLN A 271 -30.05 19.66 7.34
CA GLN A 271 -31.00 20.14 8.34
C GLN A 271 -31.80 18.99 8.99
N LYS A 272 -31.99 17.89 8.29
CA LYS A 272 -32.62 16.65 8.73
C LYS A 272 -31.71 15.47 8.54
N PRO A 273 -31.92 14.36 9.28
CA PRO A 273 -31.06 13.18 9.09
C PRO A 273 -31.07 12.69 7.64
N GLY A 274 -29.92 12.28 7.14
CA GLY A 274 -29.79 11.61 5.85
C GLY A 274 -30.45 10.22 5.88
N ASN A 275 -30.70 9.68 4.68
CA ASN A 275 -31.30 8.36 4.49
C ASN A 275 -30.30 7.42 3.82
N LEU A 276 -29.20 7.14 4.50
CA LEU A 276 -28.17 6.24 3.98
C LEU A 276 -28.54 4.77 4.26
N PRO A 277 -28.12 3.84 3.38
CA PRO A 277 -28.28 2.40 3.62
C PRO A 277 -27.68 1.94 4.96
N GLY A 278 -28.23 0.86 5.53
CA GLY A 278 -27.77 0.30 6.80
C GLY A 278 -26.32 -0.22 6.81
N SER A 279 -25.65 -0.26 5.67
CA SER A 279 -24.20 -0.51 5.55
C SER A 279 -23.34 0.67 5.98
N PHE A 280 -23.91 1.86 6.10
CA PHE A 280 -23.25 3.03 6.62
C PHE A 280 -23.44 3.16 8.12
N LEU A 281 -22.37 3.52 8.82
CA LEU A 281 -22.36 3.82 10.25
C LEU A 281 -22.46 5.33 10.43
N MET A 282 -23.44 5.79 11.20
CA MET A 282 -23.45 7.17 11.65
C MET A 282 -22.61 7.27 12.93
N ILE A 283 -21.59 8.10 12.88
CA ILE A 283 -20.64 8.31 13.99
C ILE A 283 -20.52 9.80 14.28
N LYS A 284 -20.05 10.14 15.48
CA LYS A 284 -19.67 11.53 15.76
C LYS A 284 -18.39 11.90 15.00
N GLU A 285 -18.26 13.14 14.59
CA GLU A 285 -17.04 13.63 13.91
C GLU A 285 -15.81 13.49 14.80
N GLU A 286 -15.95 13.66 16.12
CA GLU A 286 -14.86 13.46 17.10
C GLU A 286 -14.34 12.02 17.16
N ASP A 287 -15.13 11.04 16.72
CA ASP A 287 -14.77 9.62 16.73
C ASP A 287 -14.08 9.15 15.42
N LEU A 288 -13.93 10.02 14.43
CA LEU A 288 -13.29 9.68 13.15
C LEU A 288 -11.89 9.08 13.33
N ASP A 289 -11.16 9.53 14.33
CA ASP A 289 -9.82 9.02 14.64
C ASP A 289 -9.80 7.58 15.14
N ASN A 290 -10.93 7.00 15.50
CA ASN A 290 -11.02 5.59 15.87
C ASN A 290 -11.04 4.64 14.66
N TYR A 291 -11.24 5.16 13.44
CA TYR A 291 -11.40 4.39 12.22
C TYR A 291 -10.18 4.51 11.31
N ALA A 292 -9.86 3.44 10.59
CA ALA A 292 -8.75 3.44 9.65
C ALA A 292 -9.20 3.96 8.27
N PHE A 293 -8.64 5.08 7.83
CA PHE A 293 -8.89 5.68 6.53
C PHE A 293 -7.70 5.51 5.57
N SER A 294 -7.95 5.69 4.28
CA SER A 294 -6.88 5.80 3.30
C SER A 294 -6.09 7.10 3.49
N ARG A 295 -4.80 7.11 3.11
CA ARG A 295 -3.99 8.35 3.16
C ARG A 295 -4.61 9.52 2.39
N LEU A 296 -5.40 9.21 1.38
CA LEU A 296 -6.14 10.19 0.59
C LEU A 296 -7.21 10.89 1.44
N THR A 297 -8.01 10.10 2.16
CA THR A 297 -9.04 10.61 3.08
C THR A 297 -8.42 11.33 4.29
N GLU A 298 -7.27 10.84 4.81
CA GLU A 298 -6.53 11.55 5.88
C GLU A 298 -6.11 12.96 5.45
N LYS A 299 -5.55 13.10 4.24
CA LYS A 299 -5.18 14.43 3.70
C LYS A 299 -6.38 15.36 3.60
N PHE A 300 -7.52 14.83 3.21
CA PHE A 300 -8.75 15.63 3.20
C PHE A 300 -9.11 16.08 4.62
N LEU A 301 -9.13 15.20 5.62
CA LEU A 301 -9.46 15.52 7.01
C LEU A 301 -8.47 16.53 7.60
N GLU A 302 -7.16 16.40 7.33
CA GLU A 302 -6.13 17.37 7.72
C GLU A 302 -6.40 18.77 7.13
N ASN A 303 -6.83 18.86 5.88
CA ASN A 303 -7.15 20.11 5.20
C ASN A 303 -8.44 20.73 5.75
N ALA A 304 -9.49 19.91 5.93
CA ALA A 304 -10.78 20.37 6.46
C ALA A 304 -10.64 20.97 7.87
N SER A 305 -9.81 20.35 8.73
CA SER A 305 -9.54 20.83 10.08
C SER A 305 -8.79 22.18 10.10
N ARG A 306 -7.84 22.37 9.18
CA ARG A 306 -7.11 23.65 9.04
C ARG A 306 -8.01 24.80 8.61
N ASP A 307 -8.93 24.54 7.68
CA ASP A 307 -9.89 25.54 7.22
C ASP A 307 -10.88 25.95 8.31
N ALA A 308 -11.29 25.00 9.17
CA ALA A 308 -12.13 25.31 10.33
C ALA A 308 -11.42 26.20 11.36
N GLY A 309 -10.11 25.98 11.59
CA GLY A 309 -9.29 26.82 12.46
C GLY A 309 -9.05 28.25 11.93
N ALA A 310 -8.97 28.41 10.60
CA ALA A 310 -8.80 29.73 9.98
C ALA A 310 -10.07 30.61 10.09
N CYS A 311 -11.24 30.00 10.12
CA CYS A 311 -12.53 30.70 10.25
C CYS A 311 -12.77 31.24 11.68
N LEU A 312 -12.13 30.68 12.71
CA LEU A 312 -12.20 31.14 14.11
C LEU A 312 -11.32 32.33 14.42
N LEU A 313 -10.42 32.74 13.51
CA LEU A 313 -9.51 33.89 13.70
C LEU A 313 -10.04 35.19 13.11
N TYR A 314 -11.22 35.19 12.51
CA TYR A 314 -11.84 36.38 11.88
C TYR A 314 -13.24 36.73 12.40
N THR A 315 -13.62 36.26 13.62
CA THR A 315 -14.85 36.73 14.29
C THR A 315 -14.55 37.64 15.49
#